data_35f088e8d6909b98b242d1136990b0e4
#
_entry.id   35f088e8d6909b98b242d1136990b0e4
#
_cell.length_a   1.000
_cell.length_b   1.000
_cell.length_c   1.000
_cell.angle_alpha   90.00
_cell.angle_beta   90.00
_cell.angle_gamma   90.00
#
_symmetry.space_group_name_H-M   'P 1'
#
loop_
_entity.id
_entity.type
_entity.pdbx_description
1 polymer ?
#
loop_
_entity_poly.entity_id
_entity_poly.type
_entity_poly.pdbx_seq_one_letter_code
_entity_poly.pdbx_strand_id
1 'polypeptide(L)'
;MALSFLRDNARTFGGDPSRITVIGESAGGLSVCMLLFSPLTKGLFQRAGIQSGPCVGPWGPSSKAVGIAAGKLFMESLNVSSATELRALPLQTLQSSPLFAGLTSVDGYVLPVHPEESLRRSSSSLPPASSIFPSLHRLLIGSNTNDGLAPFPWLDFEKTTGYPSSEFELRERFHQFFLSSPKLIEALGEAYSAQNFGGNATLAFLQANADACVVCPTRRIARASAKSGSAKATSSSLPPASSTALKVGLYKYGFSQVFNGLSPHASELPMVFGWDVPKFTERYGYDEEQSRKMQGWWGGFVSKEWPWPEAAGWDDTQLRFLNISESETVLTGYRPVCDVWEAEASDRAAARLIWKQTCQFCFQNINTTMAGGVDYCNYPAVGSS
;
A
#
# COMPACT_ATOMS: atom_id res chain seq x y z
N MET A 1 -6.23 -0.10 21.51
CA MET A 1 -5.79 0.58 22.76
C MET A 1 -5.21 1.97 22.49
N ALA A 2 -4.09 2.15 21.75
CA ALA A 2 -3.46 3.46 21.57
C ALA A 2 -4.41 4.54 21.01
N LEU A 3 -5.14 4.27 19.94
CA LEU A 3 -6.11 5.23 19.39
C LEU A 3 -7.26 5.57 20.36
N SER A 4 -7.73 4.59 21.12
CA SER A 4 -8.74 4.85 22.18
C SER A 4 -8.17 5.77 23.27
N PHE A 5 -6.94 5.47 23.71
CA PHE A 5 -6.25 6.33 24.68
C PHE A 5 -6.10 7.76 24.16
N LEU A 6 -5.65 7.93 22.90
CA LEU A 6 -5.50 9.26 22.30
C LEU A 6 -6.83 10.01 22.22
N ARG A 7 -7.90 9.35 21.77
CA ARG A 7 -9.23 9.95 21.71
C ARG A 7 -9.70 10.40 23.10
N ASP A 8 -9.57 9.51 24.09
CA ASP A 8 -10.12 9.74 25.43
C ASP A 8 -9.32 10.82 26.18
N ASN A 9 -8.05 11.02 25.84
CA ASN A 9 -7.15 11.98 26.49
C ASN A 9 -6.79 13.20 25.62
N ALA A 10 -7.29 13.29 24.39
CA ALA A 10 -6.91 14.35 23.43
C ALA A 10 -7.05 15.75 24.04
N ARG A 11 -8.13 16.04 24.76
CA ARG A 11 -8.38 17.34 25.39
C ARG A 11 -7.34 17.70 26.45
N THR A 12 -6.86 16.73 27.21
CA THR A 12 -5.81 16.89 28.22
C THR A 12 -4.50 17.37 27.61
N PHE A 13 -4.23 16.95 26.36
CA PHE A 13 -3.06 17.37 25.58
C PHE A 13 -3.33 18.59 24.68
N GLY A 14 -4.45 19.31 24.85
CA GLY A 14 -4.82 20.45 24.02
C GLY A 14 -5.34 20.09 22.63
N GLY A 15 -5.62 18.82 22.37
CA GLY A 15 -6.13 18.31 21.10
C GLY A 15 -7.66 18.23 21.05
N ASP A 16 -8.18 17.93 19.87
CA ASP A 16 -9.61 17.74 19.61
C ASP A 16 -9.89 16.28 19.25
N PRO A 17 -10.62 15.50 20.08
CA PRO A 17 -10.93 14.11 19.84
C PRO A 17 -11.77 13.86 18.58
N SER A 18 -12.43 14.89 18.05
CA SER A 18 -13.19 14.84 16.80
C SER A 18 -12.33 15.08 15.56
N ARG A 19 -11.02 15.30 15.72
CA ARG A 19 -10.09 15.70 14.67
C ARG A 19 -8.79 14.90 14.66
N ILE A 20 -8.85 13.64 15.03
CA ILE A 20 -7.68 12.74 15.03
C ILE A 20 -7.35 12.35 13.59
N THR A 21 -6.08 12.51 13.23
CA THR A 21 -5.51 12.10 11.96
C THR A 21 -4.47 11.00 12.20
N VAL A 22 -4.52 9.93 11.45
CA VAL A 22 -3.52 8.85 11.47
C VAL A 22 -2.83 8.81 10.12
N ILE A 23 -1.50 8.91 10.11
CA ILE A 23 -0.68 8.86 8.89
C ILE A 23 0.39 7.80 9.09
N GLY A 24 0.73 7.11 8.01
CA GLY A 24 1.83 6.16 8.00
C GLY A 24 2.39 5.95 6.60
N GLU A 25 3.68 5.67 6.56
CA GLU A 25 4.41 5.31 5.34
C GLU A 25 4.84 3.84 5.42
N SER A 26 4.89 3.15 4.27
CA SER A 26 5.35 1.76 4.17
C SER A 26 4.56 0.83 5.10
N ALA A 27 5.20 0.15 6.03
CA ALA A 27 4.57 -0.67 7.06
C ALA A 27 3.58 0.13 7.94
N GLY A 28 3.87 1.43 8.18
CA GLY A 28 2.94 2.35 8.84
C GLY A 28 1.71 2.65 7.97
N GLY A 29 1.90 2.86 6.67
CA GLY A 29 0.81 3.02 5.71
C GLY A 29 -0.08 1.78 5.62
N LEU A 30 0.54 0.60 5.57
CA LEU A 30 -0.12 -0.70 5.64
C LEU A 30 -0.96 -0.82 6.92
N SER A 31 -0.40 -0.43 8.06
CA SER A 31 -1.10 -0.44 9.35
C SER A 31 -2.30 0.50 9.34
N VAL A 32 -2.14 1.74 8.86
CA VAL A 32 -3.26 2.70 8.71
C VAL A 32 -4.33 2.14 7.78
N CYS A 33 -3.93 1.55 6.67
CA CYS A 33 -4.85 0.90 5.73
C CYS A 33 -5.65 -0.22 6.42
N MET A 34 -5.01 -1.09 7.18
CA MET A 34 -5.71 -2.15 7.92
C MET A 34 -6.67 -1.61 8.98
N LEU A 35 -6.28 -0.53 9.67
CA LEU A 35 -7.17 0.13 10.63
C LEU A 35 -8.46 0.64 9.97
N LEU A 36 -8.44 1.03 8.70
CA LEU A 36 -9.64 1.44 7.96
C LEU A 36 -10.65 0.28 7.80
N PHE A 37 -10.15 -0.96 7.67
CA PHE A 37 -10.98 -2.16 7.51
C PHE A 37 -11.35 -2.83 8.83
N SER A 38 -10.84 -2.33 9.97
CA SER A 38 -11.15 -2.86 11.28
C SER A 38 -12.42 -2.22 11.87
N PRO A 39 -13.42 -3.00 12.28
CA PRO A 39 -14.60 -2.46 12.97
C PRO A 39 -14.25 -1.84 14.34
N LEU A 40 -13.12 -2.24 14.94
CA LEU A 40 -12.69 -1.76 16.26
C LEU A 40 -12.20 -0.31 16.25
N THR A 41 -11.92 0.24 15.07
CA THR A 41 -11.40 1.61 14.91
C THR A 41 -12.47 2.62 14.50
N LYS A 42 -13.71 2.17 14.34
CA LYS A 42 -14.83 3.04 13.96
C LYS A 42 -14.94 4.24 14.93
N GLY A 43 -14.81 5.44 14.38
CA GLY A 43 -14.92 6.69 15.15
C GLY A 43 -13.68 7.07 15.98
N LEU A 44 -12.59 6.31 15.93
CA LEU A 44 -11.35 6.63 16.64
C LEU A 44 -10.49 7.68 15.92
N PHE A 45 -10.67 7.85 14.63
CA PHE A 45 -10.02 8.89 13.82
C PHE A 45 -10.94 9.30 12.66
N GLN A 46 -10.72 10.49 12.13
CA GLN A 46 -11.54 11.08 11.08
C GLN A 46 -10.78 11.30 9.79
N ARG A 47 -9.46 11.19 9.83
CA ARG A 47 -8.58 11.37 8.67
C ARG A 47 -7.52 10.27 8.66
N ALA A 48 -7.22 9.76 7.47
CA ALA A 48 -6.21 8.73 7.28
C ALA A 48 -5.27 9.10 6.12
N GLY A 49 -3.96 9.02 6.36
CA GLY A 49 -2.92 9.17 5.34
C GLY A 49 -2.20 7.85 5.11
N ILE A 50 -2.19 7.36 3.89
CA ILE A 50 -1.53 6.11 3.48
C ILE A 50 -0.47 6.47 2.44
N GLN A 51 0.79 6.42 2.84
CA GLN A 51 1.93 6.70 1.97
C GLN A 51 2.60 5.36 1.65
N SER A 52 2.56 4.96 0.39
CA SER A 52 3.26 3.76 -0.11
C SER A 52 3.02 2.47 0.69
N GLY A 53 1.81 2.33 1.26
CA GLY A 53 1.48 1.22 2.18
C GLY A 53 0.07 0.64 1.97
N PRO A 54 -0.26 0.12 0.77
CA PRO A 54 -1.57 -0.48 0.53
C PRO A 54 -1.73 -1.80 1.30
N CYS A 55 -2.90 -2.04 1.90
CA CYS A 55 -3.22 -3.30 2.56
C CYS A 55 -4.02 -4.26 1.67
N VAL A 56 -4.04 -4.01 0.39
CA VAL A 56 -4.54 -4.90 -0.66
C VAL A 56 -3.39 -5.27 -1.59
N GLY A 57 -3.58 -6.29 -2.42
CA GLY A 57 -2.47 -6.77 -3.23
C GLY A 57 -1.49 -7.60 -2.40
N PRO A 58 -0.28 -7.84 -2.91
CA PRO A 58 0.70 -8.74 -2.31
C PRO A 58 1.13 -8.42 -0.88
N TRP A 59 1.09 -7.14 -0.49
CA TRP A 59 1.42 -6.69 0.86
C TRP A 59 0.24 -6.75 1.85
N GLY A 60 -0.92 -7.17 1.37
CA GLY A 60 -2.09 -7.36 2.23
C GLY A 60 -1.87 -8.43 3.32
N PRO A 61 -2.79 -8.51 4.30
CA PRO A 61 -2.68 -9.49 5.36
C PRO A 61 -2.79 -10.92 4.82
N SER A 62 -2.07 -11.85 5.43
CA SER A 62 -2.20 -13.27 5.12
C SER A 62 -3.54 -13.83 5.61
N SER A 63 -3.92 -15.02 5.13
CA SER A 63 -5.05 -15.73 5.71
C SER A 63 -4.76 -16.16 7.15
N LYS A 64 -5.81 -16.37 7.95
CA LYS A 64 -5.68 -16.87 9.32
C LYS A 64 -4.89 -18.18 9.40
N ALA A 65 -5.10 -19.08 8.44
CA ALA A 65 -4.41 -20.37 8.40
C ALA A 65 -2.90 -20.19 8.20
N VAL A 66 -2.50 -19.30 7.28
CA VAL A 66 -1.09 -18.95 7.05
C VAL A 66 -0.47 -18.29 8.28
N GLY A 67 -1.18 -17.36 8.92
CA GLY A 67 -0.72 -16.71 10.15
C GLY A 67 -0.50 -17.68 11.31
N ILE A 68 -1.42 -18.66 11.49
CA ILE A 68 -1.28 -19.71 12.50
C ILE A 68 -0.07 -20.61 12.21
N ALA A 69 0.11 -21.05 10.96
CA ALA A 69 1.22 -21.87 10.56
C ALA A 69 2.57 -21.13 10.75
N ALA A 70 2.64 -19.87 10.35
CA ALA A 70 3.80 -19.02 10.57
C ALA A 70 4.15 -18.86 12.07
N GLY A 71 3.11 -18.63 12.90
CA GLY A 71 3.30 -18.52 14.35
C GLY A 71 3.81 -19.82 15.01
N LYS A 72 3.38 -20.97 14.54
CA LYS A 72 3.90 -22.27 15.00
C LYS A 72 5.38 -22.42 14.64
N LEU A 73 5.76 -22.19 13.40
CA LEU A 73 7.16 -22.26 12.98
C LEU A 73 8.05 -21.26 13.75
N PHE A 74 7.54 -20.08 14.03
CA PHE A 74 8.25 -19.10 14.85
C PHE A 74 8.50 -19.65 16.27
N MET A 75 7.48 -20.22 16.91
CA MET A 75 7.64 -20.86 18.23
C MET A 75 8.63 -22.04 18.19
N GLU A 76 8.53 -22.89 17.18
CA GLU A 76 9.46 -24.02 16.99
C GLU A 76 10.90 -23.54 16.81
N SER A 77 11.14 -22.47 16.05
CA SER A 77 12.48 -21.89 15.85
C SER A 77 13.13 -21.38 17.15
N LEU A 78 12.32 -21.09 18.16
CA LEU A 78 12.74 -20.60 19.47
C LEU A 78 12.65 -21.67 20.58
N ASN A 79 12.36 -22.93 20.21
CA ASN A 79 12.17 -24.05 21.13
C ASN A 79 11.12 -23.78 22.23
N VAL A 80 10.03 -23.10 21.88
CA VAL A 80 8.88 -22.89 22.78
C VAL A 80 7.62 -23.49 22.19
N SER A 81 6.71 -23.94 23.06
CA SER A 81 5.50 -24.66 22.69
C SER A 81 4.20 -23.87 22.90
N SER A 82 4.30 -22.73 23.58
CA SER A 82 3.13 -21.93 23.94
C SER A 82 3.36 -20.43 23.81
N ALA A 83 2.28 -19.67 23.60
CA ALA A 83 2.33 -18.21 23.60
C ALA A 83 2.76 -17.63 24.96
N THR A 84 2.56 -18.36 26.06
CA THR A 84 3.01 -17.96 27.40
C THR A 84 4.54 -18.03 27.50
N GLU A 85 5.14 -19.13 27.04
CA GLU A 85 6.58 -19.28 26.97
C GLU A 85 7.19 -18.23 26.03
N LEU A 86 6.58 -18.02 24.84
CA LEU A 86 7.02 -17.00 23.90
C LEU A 86 7.07 -15.60 24.52
N ARG A 87 6.05 -15.21 25.32
CA ARG A 87 6.01 -13.92 26.02
C ARG A 87 7.05 -13.79 27.13
N ALA A 88 7.53 -14.89 27.66
CA ALA A 88 8.57 -14.89 28.70
C ALA A 88 9.99 -14.74 28.16
N LEU A 89 10.17 -14.88 26.83
CA LEU A 89 11.48 -14.74 26.21
C LEU A 89 11.96 -13.28 26.19
N PRO A 90 13.26 -13.02 26.35
CA PRO A 90 13.86 -11.72 26.14
C PRO A 90 13.62 -11.23 24.69
N LEU A 91 13.46 -9.91 24.51
CA LEU A 91 13.25 -9.31 23.18
C LEU A 91 14.37 -9.70 22.20
N GLN A 92 15.63 -9.72 22.63
CA GLN A 92 16.77 -10.11 21.80
C GLN A 92 16.63 -11.53 21.25
N THR A 93 16.12 -12.44 22.07
CA THR A 93 15.86 -13.83 21.65
C THR A 93 14.75 -13.88 20.61
N LEU A 94 13.67 -13.13 20.79
CA LEU A 94 12.62 -13.04 19.79
C LEU A 94 13.15 -12.49 18.46
N GLN A 95 13.95 -11.44 18.50
CA GLN A 95 14.52 -10.78 17.32
C GLN A 95 15.61 -11.61 16.62
N SER A 96 16.22 -12.57 17.29
CA SER A 96 17.25 -13.44 16.68
C SER A 96 16.68 -14.46 15.71
N SER A 97 15.39 -14.74 15.76
CA SER A 97 14.77 -15.65 14.80
C SER A 97 14.63 -14.97 13.43
N PRO A 98 15.06 -15.62 12.33
CA PRO A 98 14.85 -15.12 10.98
C PRO A 98 13.35 -15.08 10.60
N LEU A 99 12.49 -15.70 11.42
CA LEU A 99 11.04 -15.75 11.26
C LEU A 99 10.31 -14.64 12.04
N PHE A 100 11.04 -13.73 12.68
CA PHE A 100 10.47 -12.58 13.42
C PHE A 100 9.82 -11.53 12.51
N ALA A 101 9.74 -11.76 11.23
CA ALA A 101 9.00 -10.88 10.31
C ALA A 101 7.50 -10.91 10.68
N GLY A 102 7.05 -9.84 11.33
CA GLY A 102 5.66 -9.68 11.75
C GLY A 102 4.71 -9.63 10.57
N LEU A 103 4.16 -10.78 10.19
CA LEU A 103 3.10 -10.84 9.21
C LEU A 103 1.77 -10.47 9.87
N THR A 104 1.08 -9.56 9.24
CA THR A 104 -0.31 -9.32 9.58
C THR A 104 -1.19 -10.42 8.97
N SER A 105 -2.25 -10.81 9.67
CA SER A 105 -3.17 -11.82 9.19
C SER A 105 -4.62 -11.46 9.51
N VAL A 106 -5.53 -11.97 8.69
CA VAL A 106 -6.96 -11.92 8.98
C VAL A 106 -7.21 -12.84 10.18
N ASP A 107 -7.59 -12.25 11.32
CA ASP A 107 -7.73 -12.98 12.58
C ASP A 107 -9.21 -13.27 12.94
N GLY A 108 -10.15 -12.61 12.26
CA GLY A 108 -11.58 -12.71 12.53
C GLY A 108 -12.07 -11.73 13.60
N TYR A 109 -11.18 -10.93 14.21
CA TYR A 109 -11.51 -9.99 15.28
C TYR A 109 -11.05 -8.55 14.95
N VAL A 110 -9.75 -8.31 14.80
CA VAL A 110 -9.22 -7.01 14.36
C VAL A 110 -9.50 -6.80 12.88
N LEU A 111 -9.24 -7.81 12.08
CA LEU A 111 -9.58 -7.90 10.66
C LEU A 111 -10.53 -9.09 10.43
N PRO A 112 -11.85 -8.88 10.51
CA PRO A 112 -12.82 -9.96 10.30
C PRO A 112 -12.81 -10.51 8.87
N VAL A 113 -12.54 -9.64 7.89
CA VAL A 113 -12.54 -9.93 6.47
C VAL A 113 -11.29 -9.35 5.85
N HIS A 114 -10.74 -10.05 4.86
CA HIS A 114 -9.59 -9.56 4.11
C HIS A 114 -9.93 -8.25 3.36
N PRO A 115 -9.08 -7.19 3.42
CA PRO A 115 -9.34 -5.92 2.76
C PRO A 115 -9.69 -6.05 1.27
N GLU A 116 -9.01 -6.93 0.54
CA GLU A 116 -9.29 -7.24 -0.87
C GLU A 116 -10.74 -7.71 -1.09
N GLU A 117 -11.23 -8.58 -0.23
CA GLU A 117 -12.60 -9.07 -0.29
C GLU A 117 -13.61 -7.96 0.06
N SER A 118 -13.27 -7.11 1.02
CA SER A 118 -14.11 -5.96 1.37
C SER A 118 -14.26 -4.99 0.19
N LEU A 119 -13.19 -4.73 -0.55
CA LEU A 119 -13.24 -3.89 -1.76
C LEU A 119 -14.07 -4.54 -2.88
N ARG A 120 -13.97 -5.87 -3.07
CA ARG A 120 -14.76 -6.58 -4.09
C ARG A 120 -16.25 -6.58 -3.76
N ARG A 121 -16.60 -6.80 -2.52
CA ARG A 121 -18.02 -6.77 -2.09
C ARG A 121 -18.65 -5.41 -2.31
N SER A 122 -17.88 -4.33 -2.18
CA SER A 122 -18.38 -2.98 -2.43
C SER A 122 -18.61 -2.65 -3.90
N SER A 123 -18.01 -3.40 -4.83
CA SER A 123 -18.19 -3.23 -6.28
C SER A 123 -19.38 -4.00 -6.87
N SER A 124 -19.91 -5.00 -6.16
CA SER A 124 -20.96 -5.90 -6.64
C SER A 124 -22.28 -5.74 -5.88
N SER A 125 -23.06 -4.68 -6.14
CA SER A 125 -24.47 -4.53 -5.70
C SER A 125 -24.78 -4.58 -4.19
N LEU A 126 -23.81 -4.54 -3.31
CA LEU A 126 -23.97 -4.40 -1.85
C LEU A 126 -23.94 -2.93 -1.43
N PRO A 127 -24.36 -2.56 -0.21
CA PRO A 127 -24.53 -1.16 0.16
C PRO A 127 -23.27 -0.35 -0.12
N PRO A 128 -23.42 0.93 -0.49
CA PRO A 128 -22.31 1.75 -1.00
C PRO A 128 -21.12 1.71 -0.05
N ALA A 129 -19.92 1.80 -0.57
CA ALA A 129 -18.65 1.77 0.19
C ALA A 129 -18.56 2.80 1.33
N SER A 130 -19.57 3.66 1.49
CA SER A 130 -19.82 4.42 2.71
C SER A 130 -19.93 3.56 3.97
N SER A 131 -20.16 2.26 3.80
CA SER A 131 -20.11 1.28 4.88
C SER A 131 -18.69 0.79 5.19
N ILE A 132 -17.72 0.96 4.27
CA ILE A 132 -16.34 0.50 4.51
C ILE A 132 -15.61 1.47 5.45
N PHE A 133 -15.80 2.78 5.26
CA PHE A 133 -15.15 3.82 6.09
C PHE A 133 -16.17 4.81 6.66
N PRO A 134 -17.09 4.37 7.52
CA PRO A 134 -18.26 5.16 7.90
C PRO A 134 -17.95 6.44 8.69
N SER A 135 -16.79 6.50 9.34
CA SER A 135 -16.36 7.63 10.18
C SER A 135 -15.23 8.45 9.56
N LEU A 136 -14.76 8.08 8.36
CA LEU A 136 -13.68 8.78 7.72
C LEU A 136 -14.21 9.97 6.92
N HIS A 137 -13.59 11.12 7.13
CA HIS A 137 -13.93 12.35 6.41
C HIS A 137 -12.94 12.65 5.29
N ARG A 138 -11.66 12.29 5.49
CA ARG A 138 -10.59 12.55 4.53
C ARG A 138 -9.65 11.36 4.44
N LEU A 139 -9.32 11.00 3.23
CA LEU A 139 -8.27 10.02 2.90
C LEU A 139 -7.24 10.70 2.01
N LEU A 140 -6.00 10.74 2.46
CA LEU A 140 -4.84 11.03 1.62
C LEU A 140 -4.15 9.71 1.31
N ILE A 141 -3.96 9.40 0.04
CA ILE A 141 -3.30 8.16 -0.35
C ILE A 141 -2.40 8.41 -1.55
N GLY A 142 -1.26 7.76 -1.61
CA GLY A 142 -0.35 7.90 -2.74
C GLY A 142 0.86 6.99 -2.66
N SER A 143 1.72 7.14 -3.65
CA SER A 143 2.94 6.37 -3.80
C SER A 143 4.02 7.19 -4.50
N ASN A 144 5.25 6.72 -4.42
CA ASN A 144 6.35 7.27 -5.18
C ASN A 144 6.35 6.70 -6.62
N THR A 145 7.00 7.37 -7.53
CA THR A 145 7.03 6.95 -8.95
C THR A 145 7.70 5.59 -9.11
N ASN A 146 8.79 5.36 -8.37
CA ASN A 146 9.61 4.15 -8.44
C ASN A 146 9.56 3.37 -7.12
N ASP A 147 8.41 3.21 -6.55
CA ASP A 147 8.16 2.71 -5.20
C ASP A 147 8.61 1.26 -4.94
N GLY A 148 8.90 0.50 -5.98
CA GLY A 148 9.47 -0.84 -5.87
C GLY A 148 10.99 -0.90 -5.89
N LEU A 149 11.65 0.24 -6.11
CA LEU A 149 13.09 0.33 -5.88
C LEU A 149 13.31 0.16 -4.39
N ALA A 150 13.62 -1.07 -4.02
CA ALA A 150 13.69 -1.65 -2.70
C ALA A 150 13.83 -0.61 -1.57
N PRO A 151 13.12 -0.79 -0.45
CA PRO A 151 13.20 0.15 0.69
C PRO A 151 14.60 0.27 1.27
N PHE A 152 15.58 -0.34 0.60
CA PHE A 152 16.95 -0.46 1.06
C PHE A 152 17.89 0.22 0.07
N PRO A 153 18.10 1.52 0.23
CA PRO A 153 19.13 2.28 -0.49
C PRO A 153 20.57 1.78 -0.23
N TRP A 154 20.75 0.81 0.69
CA TRP A 154 22.01 0.05 0.85
C TRP A 154 22.18 -1.09 -0.17
N LEU A 155 21.16 -1.42 -0.94
CA LEU A 155 21.36 -2.23 -2.12
C LEU A 155 22.03 -1.36 -3.18
N ASP A 156 23.32 -1.51 -3.30
CA ASP A 156 24.11 -1.00 -4.40
C ASP A 156 23.61 -1.71 -5.67
N PHE A 157 22.74 -1.03 -6.41
CA PHE A 157 22.09 -1.61 -7.61
C PHE A 157 23.10 -2.10 -8.62
N GLU A 158 24.30 -1.49 -8.68
CA GLU A 158 25.38 -1.91 -9.56
C GLU A 158 26.00 -3.24 -9.14
N LYS A 159 25.90 -3.59 -7.85
CA LYS A 159 26.44 -4.83 -7.28
C LYS A 159 25.39 -5.89 -7.00
N THR A 160 24.09 -5.58 -7.13
CA THR A 160 23.02 -6.54 -6.85
C THR A 160 22.91 -7.54 -7.99
N THR A 161 23.45 -8.72 -7.80
CA THR A 161 23.29 -9.83 -8.74
C THR A 161 21.84 -10.30 -8.72
N GLY A 162 21.27 -10.55 -9.92
CA GLY A 162 19.96 -11.18 -10.05
C GLY A 162 18.85 -10.31 -10.64
N TYR A 163 19.13 -9.05 -10.96
CA TYR A 163 18.21 -8.26 -11.79
C TYR A 163 18.44 -8.49 -13.28
N PRO A 164 17.40 -8.42 -14.12
CA PRO A 164 17.56 -8.56 -15.57
C PRO A 164 18.44 -7.42 -16.12
N SER A 165 19.45 -7.78 -16.90
CA SER A 165 20.37 -6.85 -17.55
C SER A 165 20.03 -6.63 -19.03
N SER A 166 19.10 -7.43 -19.58
CA SER A 166 18.68 -7.41 -20.97
C SER A 166 17.17 -7.60 -21.12
N GLU A 167 16.63 -7.19 -22.27
CA GLU A 167 15.22 -7.43 -22.62
C GLU A 167 14.88 -8.93 -22.57
N PHE A 168 15.80 -9.79 -22.98
CA PHE A 168 15.61 -11.25 -22.94
C PHE A 168 15.45 -11.73 -21.50
N GLU A 169 16.36 -11.36 -20.60
CA GLU A 169 16.26 -11.75 -19.18
C GLU A 169 15.02 -11.17 -18.50
N LEU A 170 14.61 -9.95 -18.86
CA LEU A 170 13.39 -9.34 -18.35
C LEU A 170 12.15 -10.15 -18.74
N ARG A 171 12.04 -10.56 -20.00
CA ARG A 171 10.95 -11.40 -20.47
C ARG A 171 10.95 -12.78 -19.82
N GLU A 172 12.13 -13.40 -19.67
CA GLU A 172 12.27 -14.65 -18.93
C GLU A 172 11.79 -14.53 -17.48
N ARG A 173 12.01 -13.38 -16.82
CA ARG A 173 11.45 -13.14 -15.48
C ARG A 173 9.94 -13.12 -15.50
N PHE A 174 9.30 -12.44 -16.44
CA PHE A 174 7.84 -12.47 -16.55
C PHE A 174 7.33 -13.89 -16.84
N HIS A 175 8.00 -14.64 -17.71
CA HIS A 175 7.68 -16.04 -17.95
C HIS A 175 7.80 -16.87 -16.67
N GLN A 176 8.89 -16.72 -15.92
CA GLN A 176 9.12 -17.46 -14.67
C GLN A 176 7.99 -17.27 -13.65
N PHE A 177 7.51 -16.04 -13.49
CA PHE A 177 6.49 -15.73 -12.48
C PHE A 177 5.07 -15.93 -12.98
N PHE A 178 4.79 -15.74 -14.27
CA PHE A 178 3.44 -15.71 -14.82
C PHE A 178 3.17 -16.79 -15.88
N LEU A 179 3.91 -17.89 -15.85
CA LEU A 179 3.86 -18.98 -16.85
C LEU A 179 2.43 -19.44 -17.21
N SER A 180 1.52 -19.43 -16.25
CA SER A 180 0.12 -19.84 -16.46
C SER A 180 -0.77 -18.75 -17.07
N SER A 181 -0.22 -17.58 -17.35
CA SER A 181 -0.98 -16.40 -17.81
C SER A 181 -0.33 -15.78 -19.06
N PRO A 182 -0.37 -16.43 -20.23
CA PRO A 182 0.34 -15.96 -21.45
C PRO A 182 -0.06 -14.53 -21.86
N LYS A 183 -1.34 -14.19 -21.76
CA LYS A 183 -1.83 -12.83 -22.05
C LYS A 183 -1.25 -11.77 -21.12
N LEU A 184 -1.07 -12.12 -19.84
CA LEU A 184 -0.44 -11.22 -18.89
C LEU A 184 1.04 -11.05 -19.22
N ILE A 185 1.75 -12.12 -19.57
CA ILE A 185 3.16 -12.05 -19.98
C ILE A 185 3.34 -11.12 -21.19
N GLU A 186 2.49 -11.26 -22.18
CA GLU A 186 2.51 -10.41 -23.39
C GLU A 186 2.29 -8.94 -23.01
N ALA A 187 1.22 -8.64 -22.25
CA ALA A 187 0.91 -7.30 -21.82
C ALA A 187 1.99 -6.67 -20.92
N LEU A 188 2.63 -7.46 -20.04
CA LEU A 188 3.77 -7.01 -19.24
C LEU A 188 5.00 -6.76 -20.13
N GLY A 189 5.27 -7.62 -21.11
CA GLY A 189 6.36 -7.44 -22.05
C GLY A 189 6.22 -6.19 -22.91
N GLU A 190 5.00 -5.79 -23.27
CA GLU A 190 4.73 -4.53 -23.97
C GLU A 190 4.87 -3.32 -23.03
N ALA A 191 4.23 -3.36 -21.86
CA ALA A 191 4.19 -2.26 -20.92
C ALA A 191 5.56 -1.93 -20.31
N TYR A 192 6.33 -2.97 -20.02
CA TYR A 192 7.65 -2.88 -19.38
C TYR A 192 8.80 -3.33 -20.28
N SER A 193 8.69 -3.16 -21.59
CA SER A 193 9.84 -3.34 -22.47
C SER A 193 10.99 -2.41 -22.04
N ALA A 194 12.21 -2.92 -22.05
CA ALA A 194 13.40 -2.11 -21.72
C ALA A 194 13.48 -0.85 -22.58
N GLN A 195 12.98 -0.89 -23.82
CA GLN A 195 12.95 0.26 -24.72
C GLN A 195 12.13 1.44 -24.12
N ASN A 196 11.04 1.15 -23.41
CA ASN A 196 10.22 2.17 -22.73
C ASN A 196 10.96 2.81 -21.55
N PHE A 197 12.10 2.25 -21.16
CA PHE A 197 12.96 2.69 -20.05
C PHE A 197 14.38 3.04 -20.52
N GLY A 198 14.51 3.59 -21.72
CA GLY A 198 15.81 4.01 -22.27
C GLY A 198 16.80 2.88 -22.51
N GLY A 199 16.31 1.66 -22.73
CA GLY A 199 17.11 0.44 -22.92
C GLY A 199 17.50 -0.26 -21.60
N ASN A 200 17.03 0.24 -20.46
CA ASN A 200 17.39 -0.30 -19.14
C ASN A 200 16.38 -1.34 -18.64
N ALA A 201 16.71 -2.62 -18.84
CA ALA A 201 15.87 -3.74 -18.43
C ALA A 201 15.72 -3.87 -16.90
N THR A 202 16.76 -3.52 -16.14
CA THR A 202 16.70 -3.49 -14.67
C THR A 202 15.66 -2.47 -14.20
N LEU A 203 15.68 -1.27 -14.75
CA LEU A 203 14.73 -0.22 -14.40
C LEU A 203 13.30 -0.61 -14.78
N ALA A 204 13.10 -1.21 -15.95
CA ALA A 204 11.80 -1.72 -16.39
C ALA A 204 11.24 -2.76 -15.41
N PHE A 205 12.09 -3.68 -14.97
CA PHE A 205 11.73 -4.71 -13.99
C PHE A 205 11.37 -4.13 -12.63
N LEU A 206 12.19 -3.20 -12.11
CA LEU A 206 11.94 -2.53 -10.84
C LEU A 206 10.65 -1.72 -10.89
N GLN A 207 10.35 -1.09 -12.02
CA GLN A 207 9.09 -0.38 -12.20
C GLN A 207 7.90 -1.34 -12.26
N ALA A 208 8.01 -2.49 -12.92
CA ALA A 208 6.98 -3.52 -12.91
C ALA A 208 6.70 -4.02 -11.49
N ASN A 209 7.75 -4.22 -10.69
CA ASN A 209 7.64 -4.59 -9.28
C ASN A 209 6.95 -3.50 -8.46
N ALA A 210 7.35 -2.23 -8.63
CA ALA A 210 6.70 -1.09 -7.97
C ALA A 210 5.19 -1.06 -8.24
N ASP A 211 4.83 -1.18 -9.52
CA ASP A 211 3.44 -1.11 -9.94
C ASP A 211 2.62 -2.29 -9.39
N ALA A 212 3.16 -3.50 -9.46
CA ALA A 212 2.50 -4.69 -8.95
C ALA A 212 2.26 -4.65 -7.42
N CYS A 213 3.27 -4.18 -6.68
CA CYS A 213 3.30 -4.34 -5.22
C CYS A 213 2.70 -3.15 -4.46
N VAL A 214 2.88 -1.94 -4.97
CA VAL A 214 2.52 -0.71 -4.25
C VAL A 214 1.58 0.18 -5.05
N VAL A 215 1.98 0.57 -6.28
CA VAL A 215 1.30 1.64 -7.01
C VAL A 215 -0.11 1.24 -7.43
N CYS A 216 -0.27 0.07 -8.04
CA CYS A 216 -1.58 -0.39 -8.50
C CYS A 216 -2.51 -0.79 -7.35
N PRO A 217 -2.05 -1.48 -6.29
CA PRO A 217 -2.86 -1.65 -5.09
C PRO A 217 -3.30 -0.34 -4.44
N THR A 218 -2.44 0.69 -4.41
CA THR A 218 -2.78 2.05 -3.94
C THR A 218 -3.89 2.66 -4.79
N ARG A 219 -3.77 2.58 -6.13
CA ARG A 219 -4.81 3.01 -7.06
C ARG A 219 -6.16 2.34 -6.79
N ARG A 220 -6.19 1.03 -6.53
CA ARG A 220 -7.44 0.30 -6.24
C ARG A 220 -8.15 0.83 -5.00
N ILE A 221 -7.40 1.08 -3.91
CA ILE A 221 -7.97 1.65 -2.69
C ILE A 221 -8.52 3.05 -2.96
N ALA A 222 -7.75 3.91 -3.62
CA ALA A 222 -8.17 5.26 -3.96
C ALA A 222 -9.47 5.27 -4.77
N ARG A 223 -9.54 4.41 -5.79
CA ARG A 223 -10.67 4.23 -6.68
C ARG A 223 -11.94 3.78 -5.93
N ALA A 224 -11.82 2.75 -5.11
CA ALA A 224 -12.94 2.26 -4.30
C ALA A 224 -13.43 3.31 -3.29
N SER A 225 -12.50 4.06 -2.69
CA SER A 225 -12.80 5.13 -1.72
C SER A 225 -13.50 6.32 -2.38
N ALA A 226 -13.08 6.73 -3.58
CA ALA A 226 -13.69 7.84 -4.30
C ALA A 226 -15.12 7.51 -4.79
N LYS A 227 -15.35 6.30 -5.34
CA LYS A 227 -16.69 5.81 -5.69
C LYS A 227 -17.66 5.88 -4.50
N SER A 228 -17.17 5.59 -3.32
CA SER A 228 -17.89 5.67 -2.05
C SER A 228 -18.38 7.08 -1.71
N GLY A 229 -17.55 8.08 -1.94
CA GLY A 229 -17.90 9.50 -1.73
C GLY A 229 -19.01 10.00 -2.67
N SER A 230 -18.94 9.61 -3.94
CA SER A 230 -19.90 10.01 -4.97
C SER A 230 -21.30 9.41 -4.78
N ALA A 231 -21.41 8.17 -4.29
CA ALA A 231 -22.69 7.50 -4.10
C ALA A 231 -23.56 8.17 -3.01
N LYS A 232 -22.97 8.92 -2.08
CA LYS A 232 -23.73 9.70 -1.08
C LYS A 232 -24.42 10.93 -1.67
N ALA A 233 -23.92 11.45 -2.79
CA ALA A 233 -24.46 12.67 -3.42
C ALA A 233 -25.68 12.43 -4.33
N THR A 234 -25.93 11.18 -4.74
CA THR A 234 -26.99 10.84 -5.73
C THR A 234 -28.27 10.26 -5.10
N SER A 235 -28.31 9.97 -3.80
CA SER A 235 -29.53 9.51 -3.16
C SER A 235 -30.46 10.69 -2.91
N SER A 236 -31.66 10.63 -3.45
CA SER A 236 -32.70 11.68 -3.39
C SER A 236 -33.32 11.93 -2.02
N SER A 237 -32.90 11.23 -0.99
CA SER A 237 -33.18 11.56 0.40
C SER A 237 -32.07 12.49 0.89
N LEU A 238 -32.41 13.72 1.27
CA LEU A 238 -31.52 14.67 1.93
C LEU A 238 -30.70 13.93 3.00
N PRO A 239 -29.36 13.88 2.86
CA PRO A 239 -28.54 13.31 3.92
C PRO A 239 -28.75 14.11 5.18
N PRO A 240 -28.75 13.48 6.37
CA PRO A 240 -28.79 14.25 7.59
C PRO A 240 -27.65 15.28 7.56
N ALA A 241 -27.88 16.48 8.04
CA ALA A 241 -27.00 17.66 7.96
C ALA A 241 -25.55 17.46 8.48
N SER A 242 -25.21 16.25 8.94
CA SER A 242 -23.91 15.85 9.49
C SER A 242 -23.09 14.90 8.60
N SER A 243 -23.60 14.42 7.45
CA SER A 243 -22.84 13.48 6.60
C SER A 243 -22.01 14.21 5.55
N THR A 244 -20.82 14.64 5.91
CA THR A 244 -19.83 15.08 4.93
C THR A 244 -19.39 13.89 4.09
N ALA A 245 -19.46 14.02 2.76
CA ALA A 245 -18.92 13.02 1.83
C ALA A 245 -17.42 12.83 2.09
N LEU A 246 -16.92 11.59 1.95
CA LEU A 246 -15.50 11.29 2.07
C LEU A 246 -14.73 12.05 0.97
N LYS A 247 -13.76 12.87 1.38
CA LYS A 247 -12.82 13.52 0.47
C LYS A 247 -11.59 12.64 0.31
N VAL A 248 -11.25 12.32 -0.93
CA VAL A 248 -10.07 11.50 -1.27
C VAL A 248 -9.09 12.37 -2.06
N GLY A 249 -7.87 12.51 -1.54
CA GLY A 249 -6.72 13.05 -2.24
C GLY A 249 -5.78 11.93 -2.67
N LEU A 250 -5.41 11.92 -3.94
CA LEU A 250 -4.43 11.00 -4.48
C LEU A 250 -3.21 11.77 -4.93
N TYR A 251 -2.02 11.26 -4.62
CA TYR A 251 -0.76 11.83 -5.10
C TYR A 251 0.14 10.78 -5.72
N LYS A 252 1.07 11.26 -6.55
CA LYS A 252 2.24 10.55 -7.04
C LYS A 252 3.45 11.43 -6.82
N TYR A 253 4.40 10.95 -6.03
CA TYR A 253 5.65 11.66 -5.77
C TYR A 253 6.71 11.23 -6.78
N GLY A 254 7.25 12.21 -7.52
CA GLY A 254 8.23 11.99 -8.58
C GLY A 254 9.41 12.97 -8.53
N PHE A 255 9.56 13.71 -7.42
CA PHE A 255 10.67 14.61 -7.21
C PHE A 255 11.85 13.85 -6.58
N SER A 256 13.02 13.91 -7.20
CA SER A 256 14.26 13.42 -6.61
C SER A 256 15.46 14.13 -7.23
N GLN A 257 16.30 14.71 -6.39
CA GLN A 257 17.60 15.28 -6.79
C GLN A 257 18.71 14.22 -6.75
N VAL A 258 18.42 13.07 -6.15
CA VAL A 258 19.33 11.92 -6.01
C VAL A 258 18.79 10.77 -6.85
N PHE A 259 19.57 9.77 -7.16
CA PHE A 259 19.18 8.60 -7.96
C PHE A 259 18.78 8.92 -9.42
N ASN A 260 19.41 9.90 -10.06
CA ASN A 260 19.16 10.24 -11.47
C ASN A 260 17.68 10.47 -11.79
N GLY A 261 16.94 11.17 -10.91
CA GLY A 261 15.53 11.47 -11.10
C GLY A 261 14.58 10.36 -10.69
N LEU A 262 15.06 9.29 -10.06
CA LEU A 262 14.21 8.24 -9.51
C LEU A 262 13.70 8.63 -8.13
N SER A 263 12.46 8.28 -7.84
CA SER A 263 11.82 8.50 -6.54
C SER A 263 11.50 7.15 -5.89
N PRO A 264 12.49 6.56 -5.19
CA PRO A 264 12.30 5.27 -4.53
C PRO A 264 11.40 5.36 -3.30
N HIS A 265 11.09 4.22 -2.74
CA HIS A 265 10.30 4.09 -1.52
C HIS A 265 10.83 4.96 -0.38
N ALA A 266 9.94 5.64 0.33
CA ALA A 266 10.22 6.57 1.43
C ALA A 266 10.97 7.87 1.07
N SER A 267 11.25 8.13 -0.22
CA SER A 267 12.01 9.32 -0.62
C SER A 267 11.28 10.65 -0.40
N GLU A 268 9.97 10.64 -0.21
CA GLU A 268 9.17 11.82 0.11
C GLU A 268 9.27 12.25 1.59
N LEU A 269 9.66 11.36 2.50
CA LEU A 269 9.63 11.62 3.94
C LEU A 269 10.49 12.81 4.37
N PRO A 270 11.74 13.00 3.90
CA PRO A 270 12.52 14.19 4.23
C PRO A 270 11.78 15.48 3.88
N MET A 271 11.07 15.51 2.74
CA MET A 271 10.31 16.67 2.30
C MET A 271 9.07 16.92 3.16
N VAL A 272 8.34 15.85 3.49
CA VAL A 272 7.12 15.93 4.32
C VAL A 272 7.43 16.43 5.73
N PHE A 273 8.53 15.98 6.33
CA PHE A 273 8.89 16.29 7.71
C PHE A 273 9.93 17.41 7.87
N GLY A 274 10.46 17.93 6.78
CA GLY A 274 11.52 18.93 6.81
C GLY A 274 12.83 18.38 7.41
N TRP A 275 13.12 17.12 7.16
CA TRP A 275 14.30 16.45 7.72
C TRP A 275 15.53 16.71 6.88
N ASP A 276 16.16 17.85 7.08
CA ASP A 276 17.52 18.10 6.59
C ASP A 276 18.54 17.39 7.50
N VAL A 277 18.51 16.07 7.48
CA VAL A 277 19.44 15.22 8.23
C VAL A 277 20.50 14.71 7.25
N PRO A 278 21.79 14.95 7.47
CA PRO A 278 22.85 14.64 6.48
C PRO A 278 22.76 13.24 5.86
N LYS A 279 22.51 12.21 6.66
CA LYS A 279 22.37 10.83 6.17
C LYS A 279 21.14 10.61 5.26
N PHE A 280 20.06 11.37 5.46
CA PHE A 280 18.88 11.32 4.61
C PHE A 280 19.04 12.21 3.40
N THR A 281 19.68 13.36 3.57
CA THR A 281 19.95 14.32 2.49
C THR A 281 20.91 13.75 1.45
N GLU A 282 21.98 13.11 1.88
CA GLU A 282 22.87 12.37 0.97
C GLU A 282 22.12 11.28 0.18
N ARG A 283 21.12 10.69 0.80
CA ARG A 283 20.45 9.52 0.27
C ARG A 283 19.27 9.83 -0.64
N TYR A 284 18.42 10.77 -0.25
CA TYR A 284 17.15 11.06 -0.93
C TYR A 284 17.12 12.43 -1.59
N GLY A 285 18.13 13.25 -1.35
CA GLY A 285 18.12 14.66 -1.65
C GLY A 285 17.19 15.43 -0.71
N TYR A 286 17.45 16.72 -0.59
CA TYR A 286 16.59 17.64 0.14
C TYR A 286 16.53 18.97 -0.58
N ASP A 287 15.33 19.45 -0.82
CA ASP A 287 15.06 20.76 -1.36
C ASP A 287 14.13 21.50 -0.40
N GLU A 288 14.60 22.65 0.10
CA GLU A 288 13.88 23.40 1.13
C GLU A 288 12.56 23.99 0.61
N GLU A 289 12.51 24.43 -0.64
CA GLU A 289 11.29 24.97 -1.23
C GLU A 289 10.25 23.87 -1.42
N GLN A 290 10.67 22.73 -1.98
CA GLN A 290 9.81 21.58 -2.15
C GLN A 290 9.33 21.04 -0.79
N SER A 291 10.22 21.00 0.20
CA SER A 291 9.88 20.61 1.57
C SER A 291 8.82 21.53 2.16
N ARG A 292 8.96 22.86 2.06
CA ARG A 292 7.94 23.80 2.54
C ARG A 292 6.58 23.60 1.87
N LYS A 293 6.55 23.33 0.58
CA LYS A 293 5.31 23.02 -0.15
C LYS A 293 4.67 21.73 0.36
N MET A 294 5.45 20.65 0.49
CA MET A 294 4.94 19.37 0.97
C MET A 294 4.46 19.45 2.41
N GLN A 295 5.18 20.13 3.30
CA GLN A 295 4.72 20.41 4.65
C GLN A 295 3.39 21.18 4.65
N GLY A 296 3.22 22.13 3.73
CA GLY A 296 1.96 22.85 3.54
C GLY A 296 0.81 21.92 3.15
N TRP A 297 1.02 20.99 2.24
CA TRP A 297 -0.01 20.05 1.83
C TRP A 297 -0.38 19.04 2.91
N TRP A 298 0.61 18.42 3.56
CA TRP A 298 0.35 17.48 4.66
C TRP A 298 -0.24 18.21 5.87
N GLY A 299 0.25 19.40 6.20
CA GLY A 299 -0.30 20.26 7.24
C GLY A 299 -1.75 20.67 6.97
N GLY A 300 -2.08 21.05 5.73
CA GLY A 300 -3.45 21.32 5.30
C GLY A 300 -4.35 20.09 5.42
N PHE A 301 -3.86 18.90 5.05
CA PHE A 301 -4.59 17.66 5.25
C PHE A 301 -4.94 17.40 6.73
N VAL A 302 -3.99 17.63 7.63
CA VAL A 302 -4.18 17.45 9.08
C VAL A 302 -5.04 18.55 9.69
N SER A 303 -4.99 19.78 9.15
CA SER A 303 -5.72 20.94 9.64
C SER A 303 -7.18 21.00 9.09
N LYS A 304 -7.79 22.18 9.08
CA LYS A 304 -9.13 22.39 8.52
C LYS A 304 -9.14 22.57 7.00
N GLU A 305 -8.03 22.98 6.45
CA GLU A 305 -7.90 23.23 5.02
C GLU A 305 -7.78 21.92 4.26
N TRP A 306 -8.25 21.93 3.02
CA TRP A 306 -8.12 20.78 2.11
C TRP A 306 -7.40 21.25 0.85
N PRO A 307 -6.07 21.23 0.83
CA PRO A 307 -5.29 21.76 -0.28
C PRO A 307 -5.23 20.80 -1.48
N TRP A 308 -5.73 19.58 -1.31
CA TRP A 308 -5.60 18.52 -2.31
C TRP A 308 -6.69 18.59 -3.38
N PRO A 309 -6.35 18.38 -4.64
CA PRO A 309 -7.35 18.16 -5.68
C PRO A 309 -8.19 16.95 -5.31
N GLU A 310 -9.52 17.12 -5.32
CA GLU A 310 -10.39 15.99 -5.06
C GLU A 310 -10.27 14.97 -6.19
N ALA A 311 -10.06 13.70 -5.83
CA ALA A 311 -10.11 12.60 -6.77
C ALA A 311 -11.53 12.34 -7.28
N ALA A 312 -12.51 13.16 -6.93
CA ALA A 312 -13.91 13.03 -7.29
C ALA A 312 -14.22 13.58 -8.69
N GLY A 313 -15.12 12.91 -9.39
CA GLY A 313 -15.54 13.25 -10.76
C GLY A 313 -15.21 12.12 -11.73
N TRP A 314 -15.40 10.88 -11.31
CA TRP A 314 -15.00 9.67 -11.98
C TRP A 314 -15.99 9.17 -13.02
N ASP A 315 -15.51 9.06 -14.22
CA ASP A 315 -15.73 7.83 -14.96
C ASP A 315 -14.60 6.84 -14.59
N ASP A 316 -14.79 5.56 -14.84
CA ASP A 316 -13.85 4.51 -14.46
C ASP A 316 -12.43 4.65 -15.07
N THR A 317 -12.20 5.65 -15.92
CA THR A 317 -11.02 5.81 -16.75
C THR A 317 -10.09 6.94 -16.28
N GLN A 318 -10.53 7.90 -15.44
CA GLN A 318 -9.75 9.11 -15.16
C GLN A 318 -9.61 9.47 -13.67
N LEU A 319 -8.66 8.82 -12.98
CA LEU A 319 -8.25 9.21 -11.63
C LEU A 319 -7.49 10.54 -11.66
N ARG A 320 -8.04 11.58 -11.02
CA ARG A 320 -7.30 12.81 -10.80
C ARG A 320 -6.32 12.64 -9.65
N PHE A 321 -5.09 13.06 -9.84
CA PHE A 321 -4.05 13.01 -8.83
C PHE A 321 -3.13 14.22 -8.90
N LEU A 322 -2.53 14.57 -7.78
CA LEU A 322 -1.47 15.56 -7.72
C LEU A 322 -0.14 14.87 -8.06
N ASN A 323 0.46 15.26 -9.18
CA ASN A 323 1.80 14.84 -9.53
C ASN A 323 2.79 15.80 -8.87
N ILE A 324 3.50 15.32 -7.87
CA ILE A 324 4.51 16.07 -7.13
C ILE A 324 5.85 15.79 -7.77
N SER A 325 6.26 16.65 -8.68
CA SER A 325 7.52 16.61 -9.39
C SER A 325 8.11 18.03 -9.43
N GLU A 326 9.10 18.27 -10.23
CA GLU A 326 9.64 19.64 -10.47
C GLU A 326 8.55 20.63 -10.94
N SER A 327 7.51 20.12 -11.62
CA SER A 327 6.31 20.87 -11.99
C SER A 327 5.08 20.22 -11.37
N GLU A 328 4.51 20.86 -10.35
CA GLU A 328 3.31 20.38 -9.68
C GLU A 328 2.10 20.51 -10.62
N THR A 329 1.54 19.38 -10.99
CA THR A 329 0.41 19.34 -11.92
C THR A 329 -0.68 18.40 -11.45
N VAL A 330 -1.94 18.78 -11.66
CA VAL A 330 -3.07 17.87 -11.49
C VAL A 330 -3.25 17.12 -12.79
N LEU A 331 -3.07 15.81 -12.74
CA LEU A 331 -3.16 14.92 -13.89
C LEU A 331 -4.35 13.97 -13.74
N THR A 332 -4.74 13.37 -14.85
CA THR A 332 -5.71 12.27 -14.93
C THR A 332 -5.01 10.99 -15.37
N GLY A 333 -5.62 9.84 -15.11
CA GLY A 333 -5.07 8.55 -15.57
C GLY A 333 -3.88 8.06 -14.75
N TYR A 334 -4.02 8.05 -13.43
CA TYR A 334 -2.97 7.52 -12.53
C TYR A 334 -2.56 6.11 -12.92
N ARG A 335 -1.37 5.96 -13.53
CA ARG A 335 -0.78 4.69 -13.97
C ARG A 335 -1.75 3.80 -14.77
N PRO A 336 -2.04 4.12 -16.04
CA PRO A 336 -2.92 3.29 -16.88
C PRO A 336 -2.48 1.83 -16.99
N VAL A 337 -1.16 1.56 -16.92
CA VAL A 337 -0.59 0.21 -16.90
C VAL A 337 -1.14 -0.67 -15.77
N CYS A 338 -1.69 -0.07 -14.71
CA CYS A 338 -2.34 -0.83 -13.65
C CYS A 338 -3.53 -1.67 -14.14
N ASP A 339 -4.14 -1.32 -15.27
CA ASP A 339 -5.22 -2.11 -15.83
C ASP A 339 -4.72 -3.52 -16.24
N VAL A 340 -3.43 -3.66 -16.57
CA VAL A 340 -2.79 -4.95 -16.81
C VAL A 340 -2.73 -5.80 -15.53
N TRP A 341 -2.39 -5.17 -14.41
CA TRP A 341 -2.29 -5.82 -13.10
C TRP A 341 -3.64 -6.03 -12.42
N GLU A 342 -4.63 -5.21 -12.79
CA GLU A 342 -5.99 -5.23 -12.23
C GLU A 342 -6.99 -6.01 -13.11
N ALA A 343 -6.56 -6.51 -14.26
CA ALA A 343 -7.39 -7.31 -15.14
C ALA A 343 -8.02 -8.47 -14.33
N GLU A 344 -9.33 -8.43 -14.19
CA GLU A 344 -10.07 -9.45 -13.45
C GLU A 344 -9.88 -10.79 -14.15
N ALA A 345 -9.36 -11.74 -13.43
CA ALA A 345 -9.43 -13.12 -13.85
C ALA A 345 -10.91 -13.52 -13.95
N SER A 346 -11.28 -14.16 -15.05
CA SER A 346 -12.65 -14.51 -15.40
C SER A 346 -13.35 -15.41 -14.37
N ASP A 347 -12.56 -16.02 -13.48
CA ASP A 347 -13.06 -16.88 -12.41
C ASP A 347 -12.18 -16.80 -11.14
N ARG A 348 -12.68 -17.40 -10.05
CA ARG A 348 -11.97 -17.40 -8.76
C ARG A 348 -10.63 -18.15 -8.79
N ALA A 349 -10.50 -19.17 -9.62
CA ALA A 349 -9.29 -19.98 -9.68
C ALA A 349 -8.17 -19.20 -10.39
N ALA A 350 -8.48 -18.55 -11.51
CA ALA A 350 -7.56 -17.68 -12.21
C ALA A 350 -7.15 -16.47 -11.34
N ALA A 351 -8.08 -15.87 -10.61
CA ALA A 351 -7.78 -14.77 -9.67
C ALA A 351 -6.79 -15.19 -8.57
N ARG A 352 -6.97 -16.41 -8.01
CA ARG A 352 -6.04 -16.97 -7.01
C ARG A 352 -4.65 -17.21 -7.57
N LEU A 353 -4.59 -17.70 -8.80
CA LEU A 353 -3.32 -18.00 -9.45
C LEU A 353 -2.55 -16.71 -9.76
N ILE A 354 -3.19 -15.71 -10.34
CA ILE A 354 -2.57 -14.40 -10.62
C ILE A 354 -2.11 -13.75 -9.31
N TRP A 355 -2.91 -13.80 -8.25
CA TRP A 355 -2.51 -13.31 -6.93
C TRP A 355 -1.24 -13.98 -6.44
N LYS A 356 -1.18 -15.32 -6.47
CA LYS A 356 0.00 -16.06 -6.03
C LYS A 356 1.24 -15.68 -6.82
N GLN A 357 1.12 -15.62 -8.13
CA GLN A 357 2.21 -15.24 -9.03
C GLN A 357 2.69 -13.80 -8.78
N THR A 358 1.76 -12.84 -8.61
CA THR A 358 2.09 -11.45 -8.30
C THR A 358 2.76 -11.32 -6.93
N CYS A 359 2.28 -12.07 -5.94
CA CYS A 359 2.91 -12.09 -4.63
C CYS A 359 4.35 -12.64 -4.70
N GLN A 360 4.57 -13.74 -5.40
CA GLN A 360 5.90 -14.30 -5.62
C GLN A 360 6.81 -13.34 -6.37
N PHE A 361 6.28 -12.63 -7.35
CA PHE A 361 7.00 -11.59 -8.08
C PHE A 361 7.40 -10.42 -7.16
N CYS A 362 6.52 -9.97 -6.28
CA CYS A 362 6.81 -8.89 -5.33
C CYS A 362 7.86 -9.27 -4.29
N PHE A 363 7.87 -10.52 -3.87
CA PHE A 363 8.76 -11.02 -2.81
C PHE A 363 9.88 -11.91 -3.32
N GLN A 364 10.23 -11.84 -4.61
CA GLN A 364 11.23 -12.71 -5.23
C GLN A 364 12.61 -12.73 -4.57
N ASN A 365 12.96 -11.65 -3.89
CA ASN A 365 14.20 -11.54 -3.11
C ASN A 365 14.01 -11.93 -1.63
N ILE A 366 12.79 -12.33 -1.24
CA ILE A 366 12.46 -12.78 0.10
C ILE A 366 12.01 -14.23 -0.03
N ASN A 367 12.53 -15.10 0.82
CA ASN A 367 12.03 -16.48 0.86
C ASN A 367 10.57 -16.48 1.29
N THR A 368 9.65 -16.63 0.33
CA THR A 368 8.20 -16.67 0.57
C THR A 368 7.73 -18.00 1.16
N THR A 369 8.61 -19.00 1.17
CA THR A 369 8.36 -20.29 1.78
C THR A 369 9.18 -20.40 3.04
N MET A 370 8.52 -20.42 4.19
CA MET A 370 9.21 -20.65 5.47
C MET A 370 9.78 -22.06 5.57
N ALA A 371 10.79 -22.24 6.39
CA ALA A 371 11.20 -23.57 6.84
C ALA A 371 9.95 -24.29 7.38
N GLY A 372 9.55 -25.40 6.73
CA GLY A 372 8.28 -26.09 7.04
C GLY A 372 7.20 -25.94 5.97
N GLY A 373 7.48 -25.27 4.84
CA GLY A 373 6.60 -25.29 3.65
C GLY A 373 5.40 -24.35 3.68
N VAL A 374 5.36 -23.39 4.60
CA VAL A 374 4.30 -22.37 4.61
C VAL A 374 4.55 -21.34 3.52
N ASP A 375 3.65 -21.28 2.56
CA ASP A 375 3.67 -20.32 1.44
C ASP A 375 2.87 -19.06 1.81
N TYR A 376 3.55 -17.94 2.00
CA TYR A 376 2.93 -16.65 2.29
C TYR A 376 2.08 -16.11 1.15
N CYS A 377 2.34 -16.57 -0.06
CA CYS A 377 1.61 -16.16 -1.24
C CYS A 377 0.32 -16.97 -1.48
N ASN A 378 -0.13 -17.74 -0.49
CA ASN A 378 -1.43 -18.37 -0.59
C ASN A 378 -2.55 -17.33 -0.55
N TYR A 379 -3.35 -17.35 -1.61
CA TYR A 379 -4.52 -16.48 -1.73
C TYR A 379 -5.44 -16.65 -0.51
N PRO A 380 -5.90 -15.55 0.10
CA PRO A 380 -6.82 -15.63 1.23
C PRO A 380 -8.07 -16.40 0.82
N ALA A 381 -8.36 -17.49 1.51
CA ALA A 381 -9.55 -18.31 1.26
C ALA A 381 -10.79 -17.45 1.47
N VAL A 382 -11.54 -17.20 0.41
CA VAL A 382 -12.84 -16.52 0.47
C VAL A 382 -13.84 -17.53 1.02
N GLY A 383 -14.29 -17.30 2.26
CA GLY A 383 -15.48 -17.95 2.79
C GLY A 383 -15.34 -19.45 3.06
N SER A 384 -14.62 -19.81 4.10
CA SER A 384 -15.04 -20.88 5.02
C SER A 384 -15.27 -20.17 6.36
N SER A 385 -16.50 -19.70 6.51
CA SER A 385 -17.06 -19.34 7.82
C SER A 385 -17.18 -20.56 8.68
#